data_6f28e9fa942935f8a1f86da3bfe91bfb
#
_entry.id   6f28e9fa942935f8a1f86da3bfe91bfb
#
_cell.length_a   1.000
_cell.length_b   1.000
_cell.length_c   1.000
_cell.angle_alpha   90.00
_cell.angle_beta   90.00
_cell.angle_gamma   90.00
#
_symmetry.space_group_name_H-M   'P 1'
#
loop_
_entity.id
_entity.type
_entity.pdbx_description
1 polymer ?
#
loop_
_entity_poly.entity_id
_entity_poly.type
_entity_poly.pdbx_seq_one_letter_code
_entity_poly.pdbx_strand_id
1 'polypeptide(L)'
;ILVINADNELTNECQNDANGEVILFSSKQKLDYGYIVEDGIVKECEDGVRRHLVSKDEIRLKGIHNLQNICTALALTKTLVDTDKAIDTIKKFTGVHHRLELVRTLNGVEWYNDSASTSPTRGISALNAIDKEIVLIAGGADKNLDYTPIAKPIVEKVKKLILIGQTATK
;
A
#
# COMPACT_ATOMS: atom_id res chain seq x y z
N ILE A 1 13.74 -1.12 -17.87
CA ILE A 1 13.51 -1.77 -16.56
C ILE A 1 12.03 -2.09 -16.44
N LEU A 2 11.71 -3.31 -16.05
CA LEU A 2 10.38 -3.78 -15.70
C LEU A 2 10.36 -4.11 -14.20
N VAL A 3 9.48 -3.47 -13.42
CA VAL A 3 9.34 -3.74 -11.99
C VAL A 3 8.06 -4.54 -11.75
N ILE A 4 8.18 -5.70 -11.13
CA ILE A 4 7.10 -6.69 -10.99
C ILE A 4 6.84 -7.02 -9.52
N ASN A 5 5.56 -7.07 -9.17
CA ASN A 5 5.11 -7.65 -7.91
C ASN A 5 5.11 -9.18 -8.02
N ALA A 6 6.08 -9.83 -7.38
CA ALA A 6 6.20 -11.30 -7.38
C ALA A 6 5.07 -12.01 -6.60
N ASP A 7 4.32 -11.28 -5.77
CA ASP A 7 3.19 -11.81 -5.01
C ASP A 7 1.90 -11.93 -5.84
N ASN A 8 1.89 -11.41 -7.06
CA ASN A 8 0.74 -11.43 -7.96
C ASN A 8 1.07 -12.31 -9.17
N GLU A 9 0.35 -13.41 -9.34
CA GLU A 9 0.60 -14.41 -10.37
C GLU A 9 0.57 -13.81 -11.79
N LEU A 10 -0.46 -12.98 -12.10
CA LEU A 10 -0.61 -12.38 -13.42
C LEU A 10 0.55 -11.44 -13.78
N THR A 11 1.00 -10.62 -12.83
CA THR A 11 2.14 -9.72 -13.09
C THR A 11 3.45 -10.47 -13.11
N ASN A 12 3.57 -11.55 -12.33
CA ASN A 12 4.79 -12.37 -12.30
C ASN A 12 5.03 -13.09 -13.63
N GLU A 13 3.97 -13.48 -14.36
CA GLU A 13 4.09 -14.07 -15.69
C GLU A 13 4.71 -13.11 -16.71
N CYS A 14 4.51 -11.79 -16.56
CA CYS A 14 5.06 -10.78 -17.47
C CYS A 14 6.60 -10.77 -17.55
N GLN A 15 7.29 -11.35 -16.55
CA GLN A 15 8.76 -11.45 -16.62
C GLN A 15 9.25 -12.30 -17.80
N ASN A 16 8.44 -13.26 -18.27
CA ASN A 16 8.82 -14.17 -19.36
C ASN A 16 8.91 -13.46 -20.71
N ASP A 17 8.17 -12.37 -20.88
CA ASP A 17 8.12 -11.57 -22.10
C ASP A 17 8.98 -10.30 -22.03
N ALA A 18 9.72 -10.12 -20.92
CA ALA A 18 10.52 -8.93 -20.72
C ALA A 18 11.80 -8.92 -21.58
N ASN A 19 11.98 -7.86 -22.38
CA ASN A 19 13.19 -7.66 -23.18
C ASN A 19 14.31 -6.88 -22.46
N GLY A 20 14.13 -6.54 -21.20
CA GLY A 20 15.06 -5.73 -20.41
C GLY A 20 15.24 -6.23 -19.00
N GLU A 21 15.92 -5.45 -18.20
CA GLU A 21 16.13 -5.78 -16.78
C GLU A 21 14.79 -5.90 -16.05
N VAL A 22 14.61 -7.00 -15.32
CA VAL A 22 13.46 -7.25 -14.46
C VAL A 22 13.89 -7.12 -13.00
N ILE A 23 13.21 -6.26 -12.26
CA ILE A 23 13.40 -6.11 -10.82
C ILE A 23 12.13 -6.55 -10.11
N LEU A 24 12.23 -7.56 -9.28
CA LEU A 24 11.11 -8.08 -8.51
C LEU A 24 10.98 -7.35 -7.17
N PHE A 25 9.75 -7.23 -6.69
CA PHE A 25 9.51 -6.96 -5.28
C PHE A 25 8.45 -7.90 -4.71
N SER A 26 8.56 -8.16 -3.40
CA SER A 26 7.64 -9.05 -2.70
C SER A 26 7.44 -8.61 -1.25
N SER A 27 6.26 -8.90 -0.71
CA SER A 27 5.96 -8.84 0.72
C SER A 27 5.66 -10.20 1.35
N LYS A 28 5.71 -11.29 0.55
CA LYS A 28 5.38 -12.65 0.97
C LYS A 28 6.52 -13.64 0.73
N GLN A 29 7.37 -13.37 -0.25
CA GLN A 29 8.42 -14.27 -0.71
C GLN A 29 9.80 -13.69 -0.42
N LYS A 30 10.79 -14.59 -0.26
CA LYS A 30 12.20 -14.22 -0.24
C LYS A 30 12.69 -14.10 -1.66
N LEU A 31 13.48 -13.07 -1.94
CA LEU A 31 14.10 -12.83 -3.22
C LEU A 31 15.63 -12.79 -3.04
N ASP A 32 16.36 -13.25 -4.04
CA ASP A 32 17.83 -13.14 -4.08
C ASP A 32 18.26 -11.80 -4.69
N TYR A 33 17.41 -11.22 -5.56
CA TYR A 33 17.62 -9.91 -6.21
C TYR A 33 16.32 -9.12 -6.24
N GLY A 34 16.38 -7.82 -5.93
CA GLY A 34 15.24 -6.90 -5.95
C GLY A 34 14.92 -6.33 -4.56
N TYR A 35 13.63 -6.21 -4.23
CA TYR A 35 13.19 -5.58 -2.98
C TYR A 35 12.18 -6.45 -2.25
N ILE A 36 12.31 -6.54 -0.93
CA ILE A 36 11.34 -7.24 -0.09
C ILE A 36 10.82 -6.36 1.04
N VAL A 37 9.60 -6.68 1.47
CA VAL A 37 9.06 -6.17 2.74
C VAL A 37 9.00 -7.32 3.72
N GLU A 38 9.82 -7.27 4.75
CA GLU A 38 9.88 -8.27 5.83
C GLU A 38 9.78 -7.56 7.17
N ASP A 39 8.83 -7.96 8.03
CA ASP A 39 8.58 -7.38 9.36
C ASP A 39 8.34 -5.85 9.35
N GLY A 40 7.72 -5.35 8.28
CA GLY A 40 7.49 -3.91 8.11
C GLY A 40 8.73 -3.12 7.69
N ILE A 41 9.76 -3.79 7.23
CA ILE A 41 11.02 -3.20 6.77
C ILE A 41 11.17 -3.43 5.27
N VAL A 42 11.43 -2.37 4.52
CA VAL A 42 11.85 -2.46 3.12
C VAL A 42 13.34 -2.77 3.09
N LYS A 43 13.69 -3.86 2.42
CA LYS A 43 15.08 -4.29 2.24
C LYS A 43 15.39 -4.44 0.75
N GLU A 44 16.59 -4.06 0.37
CA GLU A 44 17.18 -4.41 -0.93
C GLU A 44 17.87 -5.76 -0.82
N CYS A 45 17.68 -6.60 -1.81
CA CYS A 45 18.30 -7.92 -1.92
C CYS A 45 19.24 -7.92 -3.11
N GLU A 46 20.50 -8.29 -2.90
CA GLU A 46 21.53 -8.43 -3.93
C GLU A 46 22.51 -9.51 -3.51
N ASP A 47 22.67 -10.55 -4.35
CA ASP A 47 23.58 -11.67 -4.13
C ASP A 47 23.44 -12.33 -2.74
N GLY A 48 22.19 -12.50 -2.27
CA GLY A 48 21.90 -13.09 -0.96
C GLY A 48 22.09 -12.14 0.23
N VAL A 49 22.62 -10.93 0.00
CA VAL A 49 22.74 -9.88 1.02
C VAL A 49 21.44 -9.09 1.08
N ARG A 50 20.97 -8.81 2.31
CA ARG A 50 19.78 -7.99 2.55
C ARG A 50 20.14 -6.71 3.27
N ARG A 51 20.10 -5.61 2.53
CA ARG A 51 20.34 -4.27 3.05
C ARG A 51 19.03 -3.68 3.58
N HIS A 52 18.98 -3.30 4.85
CA HIS A 52 17.90 -2.52 5.41
C HIS A 52 17.87 -1.12 4.76
N LEU A 53 16.72 -0.69 4.29
CA LEU A 53 16.55 0.63 3.67
C LEU A 53 15.70 1.56 4.55
N VAL A 54 14.46 1.16 4.86
CA VAL A 54 13.55 1.96 5.65
C VAL A 54 12.49 1.09 6.35
N SER A 55 12.13 1.41 7.57
CA SER A 55 11.05 0.73 8.30
C SER A 55 9.73 1.50 8.21
N LYS A 56 8.62 0.79 8.47
CA LYS A 56 7.28 1.38 8.55
C LYS A 56 7.17 2.50 9.60
N ASP A 57 7.99 2.44 10.65
CA ASP A 57 7.96 3.39 11.76
C ASP A 57 8.70 4.71 11.44
N GLU A 58 9.53 4.70 10.38
CA GLU A 58 10.27 5.87 9.89
C GLU A 58 9.51 6.67 8.83
N ILE A 59 8.36 6.17 8.35
CA ILE A 59 7.56 6.79 7.29
C ILE A 59 6.18 7.20 7.80
N ARG A 60 5.56 8.15 7.13
CA ARG A 60 4.20 8.60 7.45
C ARG A 60 3.10 7.79 6.80
N LEU A 61 3.43 7.10 5.72
CA LEU A 61 2.48 6.28 4.96
C LEU A 61 2.14 5.01 5.72
N LYS A 62 0.86 4.70 5.85
CA LYS A 62 0.37 3.50 6.54
C LYS A 62 0.08 2.37 5.57
N GLY A 63 0.24 1.13 6.03
CA GLY A 63 -0.16 -0.09 5.34
C GLY A 63 0.91 -0.70 4.44
N ILE A 64 0.82 -2.04 4.31
CA ILE A 64 1.77 -2.85 3.53
C ILE A 64 1.85 -2.43 2.06
N HIS A 65 0.73 -2.00 1.49
CA HIS A 65 0.68 -1.55 0.10
C HIS A 65 1.56 -0.31 -0.16
N ASN A 66 1.77 0.55 0.85
CA ASN A 66 2.68 1.68 0.72
C ASN A 66 4.15 1.25 0.81
N LEU A 67 4.48 0.24 1.61
CA LEU A 67 5.82 -0.35 1.59
C LEU A 67 6.12 -1.02 0.23
N GLN A 68 5.13 -1.67 -0.39
CA GLN A 68 5.24 -2.20 -1.76
C GLN A 68 5.42 -1.08 -2.80
N ASN A 69 4.70 0.04 -2.67
CA ASN A 69 4.89 1.21 -3.51
C ASN A 69 6.30 1.79 -3.37
N ILE A 70 6.86 1.79 -2.16
CA ILE A 70 8.25 2.22 -1.90
C ILE A 70 9.23 1.27 -2.60
N CYS A 71 9.04 -0.06 -2.51
CA CYS A 71 9.85 -1.01 -3.26
C CYS A 71 9.84 -0.70 -4.76
N THR A 72 8.64 -0.45 -5.32
CA THR A 72 8.47 -0.09 -6.73
C THR A 72 9.21 1.20 -7.10
N ALA A 73 9.07 2.25 -6.26
CA ALA A 73 9.71 3.53 -6.50
C ALA A 73 11.24 3.41 -6.46
N LEU A 74 11.79 2.71 -5.46
CA LEU A 74 13.23 2.46 -5.34
C LEU A 74 13.76 1.66 -6.53
N ALA A 75 13.05 0.60 -6.96
CA ALA A 75 13.41 -0.19 -8.11
C ALA A 75 13.45 0.64 -9.40
N LEU A 76 12.41 1.45 -9.66
CA LEU A 76 12.34 2.30 -10.86
C LEU A 76 13.39 3.41 -10.89
N THR A 77 13.83 3.87 -9.73
CA THR A 77 14.79 4.99 -9.62
C THR A 77 16.22 4.55 -9.29
N LYS A 78 16.47 3.23 -9.17
CA LYS A 78 17.76 2.66 -8.74
C LYS A 78 18.98 3.24 -9.48
N THR A 79 18.84 3.47 -10.79
CA THR A 79 19.93 4.00 -11.63
C THR A 79 19.90 5.52 -11.80
N LEU A 80 18.86 6.19 -11.31
CA LEU A 80 18.63 7.62 -11.54
C LEU A 80 18.95 8.48 -10.30
N VAL A 81 18.81 7.91 -9.12
CA VAL A 81 18.92 8.63 -7.85
C VAL A 81 19.76 7.83 -6.86
N ASP A 82 20.56 8.52 -6.09
CA ASP A 82 21.25 7.95 -4.93
C ASP A 82 20.24 7.40 -3.92
N THR A 83 20.44 6.15 -3.46
CA THR A 83 19.52 5.43 -2.61
C THR A 83 19.27 6.17 -1.29
N ASP A 84 20.27 6.76 -0.67
CA ASP A 84 20.11 7.43 0.62
C ASP A 84 19.27 8.72 0.47
N LYS A 85 19.43 9.44 -0.65
CA LYS A 85 18.56 10.60 -0.99
C LYS A 85 17.13 10.18 -1.28
N ALA A 86 16.93 9.04 -1.94
CA ALA A 86 15.61 8.49 -2.17
C ALA A 86 14.92 8.15 -0.83
N ILE A 87 15.64 7.50 0.08
CA ILE A 87 15.15 7.15 1.43
C ILE A 87 14.80 8.40 2.23
N ASP A 88 15.63 9.42 2.22
CA ASP A 88 15.36 10.70 2.89
C ASP A 88 14.08 11.37 2.36
N THR A 89 13.83 11.27 1.07
CA THR A 89 12.62 11.77 0.43
C THR A 89 11.40 10.97 0.85
N ILE A 90 11.51 9.64 0.88
CA ILE A 90 10.45 8.72 1.33
C ILE A 90 10.04 9.01 2.77
N LYS A 91 11.00 9.20 3.68
CA LYS A 91 10.73 9.53 5.09
C LYS A 91 9.98 10.86 5.26
N LYS A 92 10.22 11.82 4.39
CA LYS A 92 9.57 13.14 4.42
C LYS A 92 8.22 13.16 3.71
N PHE A 93 7.93 12.18 2.86
CA PHE A 93 6.74 12.14 2.04
C PHE A 93 5.48 11.96 2.91
N THR A 94 4.53 12.87 2.77
CA THR A 94 3.31 12.93 3.61
C THR A 94 2.10 12.21 3.00
N GLY A 95 2.27 11.64 1.81
CA GLY A 95 1.17 10.99 1.08
C GLY A 95 0.55 11.88 0.00
N VAL A 96 -0.50 11.35 -0.60
CA VAL A 96 -1.28 12.02 -1.64
C VAL A 96 -2.63 12.41 -1.06
N HIS A 97 -3.12 13.60 -1.40
CA HIS A 97 -4.45 14.05 -1.00
C HIS A 97 -5.53 13.01 -1.33
N HIS A 98 -6.49 12.85 -0.44
CA HIS A 98 -7.63 11.93 -0.56
C HIS A 98 -7.27 10.44 -0.56
N ARG A 99 -6.01 10.06 -0.24
CA ARG A 99 -5.57 8.66 -0.15
C ARG A 99 -5.05 8.37 1.24
N LEU A 100 -5.92 7.83 2.10
CA LEU A 100 -5.69 7.60 3.53
C LEU A 100 -5.00 8.81 4.20
N GLU A 101 -5.43 9.99 3.79
CA GLU A 101 -4.89 11.28 4.21
C GLU A 101 -5.33 11.58 5.64
N LEU A 102 -4.38 11.74 6.56
CA LEU A 102 -4.68 12.23 7.90
C LEU A 102 -5.02 13.72 7.82
N VAL A 103 -6.32 14.04 7.89
CA VAL A 103 -6.81 15.41 7.78
C VAL A 103 -6.57 16.18 9.08
N ARG A 104 -6.84 15.52 10.22
CA ARG A 104 -6.60 16.10 11.56
C ARG A 104 -6.72 15.06 12.66
N THR A 105 -6.20 15.40 13.83
CA THR A 105 -6.49 14.72 15.09
C THR A 105 -7.27 15.67 15.99
N LEU A 106 -8.44 15.24 16.49
CA LEU A 106 -9.28 16.02 17.38
C LEU A 106 -9.69 15.15 18.57
N ASN A 107 -9.39 15.59 19.78
CA ASN A 107 -9.69 14.88 21.03
C ASN A 107 -9.21 13.40 21.03
N GLY A 108 -8.03 13.15 20.46
CA GLY A 108 -7.44 11.80 20.34
C GLY A 108 -8.02 10.96 19.20
N VAL A 109 -8.99 11.46 18.46
CA VAL A 109 -9.56 10.80 17.27
C VAL A 109 -8.85 11.30 16.02
N GLU A 110 -8.32 10.35 15.24
CA GLU A 110 -7.71 10.62 13.94
C GLU A 110 -8.77 10.59 12.84
N TRP A 111 -8.79 11.61 12.00
CA TRP A 111 -9.73 11.75 10.88
C TRP A 111 -8.99 11.56 9.57
N TYR A 112 -9.39 10.53 8.84
CA TYR A 112 -8.79 10.18 7.55
C TYR A 112 -9.73 10.45 6.39
N ASN A 113 -9.19 11.02 5.32
CA ASN A 113 -9.86 11.14 4.04
C ASN A 113 -9.26 10.09 3.07
N ASP A 114 -10.09 9.15 2.65
CA ASP A 114 -9.73 8.11 1.68
C ASP A 114 -10.70 8.09 0.49
N SER A 115 -11.22 9.24 0.11
CA SER A 115 -12.22 9.35 -0.97
C SER A 115 -11.68 8.93 -2.35
N ALA A 116 -10.36 8.80 -2.52
CA ALA A 116 -9.74 8.21 -3.70
C ALA A 116 -9.91 6.67 -3.77
N SER A 117 -10.33 6.01 -2.67
CA SER A 117 -10.61 4.57 -2.64
C SER A 117 -11.99 4.28 -3.20
N THR A 118 -12.06 4.09 -4.51
CA THR A 118 -13.31 3.91 -5.26
C THR A 118 -13.62 2.44 -5.59
N SER A 119 -12.94 1.48 -4.96
CA SER A 119 -13.17 0.05 -5.13
C SER A 119 -13.07 -0.70 -3.80
N PRO A 120 -13.77 -1.85 -3.64
CA PRO A 120 -13.68 -2.67 -2.44
C PRO A 120 -12.25 -3.06 -2.06
N THR A 121 -11.42 -3.43 -3.02
CA THR A 121 -10.01 -3.80 -2.80
C THR A 121 -9.22 -2.67 -2.13
N ARG A 122 -9.42 -1.44 -2.57
CA ARG A 122 -8.76 -0.27 -1.96
C ARG A 122 -9.30 0.00 -0.55
N GLY A 123 -10.62 -0.10 -0.37
CA GLY A 123 -11.23 0.02 0.96
C GLY A 123 -10.69 -1.03 1.95
N ILE A 124 -10.52 -2.28 1.52
CA ILE A 124 -9.88 -3.34 2.33
C ILE A 124 -8.46 -2.94 2.71
N SER A 125 -7.68 -2.43 1.77
CA SER A 125 -6.30 -1.98 2.03
C SER A 125 -6.25 -0.85 3.06
N ALA A 126 -7.18 0.11 2.97
CA ALA A 126 -7.30 1.20 3.94
C ALA A 126 -7.69 0.72 5.34
N LEU A 127 -8.70 -0.17 5.44
CA LEU A 127 -9.11 -0.78 6.71
C LEU A 127 -7.94 -1.56 7.35
N ASN A 128 -7.17 -2.27 6.55
CA ASN A 128 -6.02 -3.04 7.04
C ASN A 128 -4.81 -2.17 7.43
N ALA A 129 -4.73 -0.94 6.95
CA ALA A 129 -3.67 0.00 7.30
C ALA A 129 -3.89 0.73 8.63
N ILE A 130 -5.08 0.59 9.24
CA ILE A 130 -5.42 1.23 10.52
C ILE A 130 -5.54 0.14 11.59
N ASP A 131 -4.74 0.27 12.65
CA ASP A 131 -4.69 -0.70 13.77
C ASP A 131 -5.66 -0.37 14.91
N LYS A 132 -6.42 0.74 14.80
CA LYS A 132 -7.39 1.21 15.80
C LYS A 132 -8.81 0.85 15.38
N GLU A 133 -9.76 0.89 16.33
CA GLU A 133 -11.19 0.83 16.02
C GLU A 133 -11.60 1.94 15.05
N ILE A 134 -12.41 1.60 14.05
CA ILE A 134 -12.79 2.50 12.96
C ILE A 134 -14.27 2.85 13.04
N VAL A 135 -14.60 4.14 12.91
CA VAL A 135 -15.91 4.59 12.45
C VAL A 135 -15.79 4.85 10.95
N LEU A 136 -16.46 4.03 10.13
CA LEU A 136 -16.38 4.10 8.68
C LEU A 136 -17.57 4.86 8.11
N ILE A 137 -17.29 5.89 7.32
CA ILE A 137 -18.27 6.54 6.45
C ILE A 137 -17.98 6.06 5.03
N ALA A 138 -18.89 5.30 4.45
CA ALA A 138 -18.69 4.70 3.13
C ALA A 138 -19.91 4.86 2.23
N GLY A 139 -19.67 4.81 0.93
CA GLY A 139 -20.70 4.87 -0.08
C GLY A 139 -20.40 5.90 -1.18
N GLY A 140 -21.40 6.20 -1.98
CA GLY A 140 -21.29 7.10 -3.12
C GLY A 140 -22.12 6.64 -4.32
N ALA A 141 -21.66 7.00 -5.53
CA ALA A 141 -22.26 6.56 -6.78
C ALA A 141 -21.99 5.09 -7.02
N ASP A 142 -22.97 4.37 -7.53
CA ASP A 142 -22.83 2.97 -7.88
C ASP A 142 -22.01 2.78 -9.16
N LYS A 143 -20.98 1.95 -9.07
CA LYS A 143 -20.10 1.55 -10.18
C LYS A 143 -20.29 0.09 -10.59
N ASN A 144 -21.39 -0.55 -10.17
CA ASN A 144 -21.67 -1.97 -10.40
C ASN A 144 -20.53 -2.91 -9.94
N LEU A 145 -19.93 -2.58 -8.79
CA LEU A 145 -18.88 -3.39 -8.19
C LEU A 145 -19.48 -4.41 -7.21
N ASP A 146 -18.82 -5.56 -7.08
CA ASP A 146 -19.10 -6.52 -6.02
C ASP A 146 -18.47 -6.03 -4.70
N TYR A 147 -19.33 -5.72 -3.72
CA TYR A 147 -18.91 -5.28 -2.38
C TYR A 147 -18.77 -6.44 -1.38
N THR A 148 -19.09 -7.66 -1.76
CA THR A 148 -19.00 -8.84 -0.88
C THR A 148 -17.61 -9.00 -0.23
N PRO A 149 -16.49 -8.80 -0.94
CA PRO A 149 -15.16 -9.00 -0.36
C PRO A 149 -14.81 -8.07 0.81
N ILE A 150 -15.41 -6.86 0.88
CA ILE A 150 -15.13 -5.91 1.96
C ILE A 150 -15.93 -6.18 3.23
N ALA A 151 -16.98 -7.01 3.16
CA ALA A 151 -17.87 -7.27 4.29
C ALA A 151 -17.12 -7.83 5.51
N LYS A 152 -16.25 -8.82 5.31
CA LYS A 152 -15.47 -9.42 6.40
C LYS A 152 -14.54 -8.39 7.09
N PRO A 153 -13.69 -7.62 6.40
CA PRO A 153 -12.91 -6.55 7.01
C PRO A 153 -13.75 -5.50 7.76
N ILE A 154 -14.93 -5.16 7.26
CA ILE A 154 -15.84 -4.24 7.96
C ILE A 154 -16.27 -4.85 9.30
N VAL A 155 -16.74 -6.09 9.31
CA VAL A 155 -17.19 -6.75 10.55
C VAL A 155 -16.07 -6.87 11.59
N GLU A 156 -14.84 -7.11 11.15
CA GLU A 156 -13.68 -7.30 12.03
C GLU A 156 -13.14 -6.00 12.63
N LYS A 157 -13.22 -4.87 11.91
CA LYS A 157 -12.49 -3.65 12.25
C LYS A 157 -13.37 -2.43 12.49
N VAL A 158 -14.61 -2.43 12.01
CA VAL A 158 -15.46 -1.24 12.02
C VAL A 158 -16.45 -1.32 13.18
N LYS A 159 -16.30 -0.41 14.14
CA LYS A 159 -17.21 -0.27 15.28
C LYS A 159 -18.57 0.31 14.89
N LYS A 160 -18.55 1.24 13.93
CA LYS A 160 -19.77 1.89 13.43
C LYS A 160 -19.61 2.18 11.94
N LEU A 161 -20.60 1.71 11.17
CA LEU A 161 -20.70 1.94 9.73
C LEU A 161 -21.80 2.97 9.47
N ILE A 162 -21.46 4.01 8.69
CA ILE A 162 -22.37 5.04 8.22
C ILE A 162 -22.35 4.98 6.70
N LEU A 163 -23.48 4.60 6.11
CA LEU A 163 -23.62 4.46 4.67
C LEU A 163 -24.26 5.71 4.05
N ILE A 164 -23.74 6.14 2.91
CA ILE A 164 -24.18 7.34 2.19
C ILE A 164 -24.31 7.05 0.68
N GLY A 165 -25.17 7.83 0.01
CA GLY A 165 -25.31 7.79 -1.45
C GLY A 165 -26.03 6.55 -1.97
N GLN A 166 -25.89 6.27 -3.26
CA GLN A 166 -26.63 5.22 -3.98
C GLN A 166 -26.29 3.81 -3.51
N THR A 167 -25.09 3.60 -3.01
CA THR A 167 -24.62 2.28 -2.56
C THR A 167 -24.95 1.98 -1.09
N ALA A 168 -25.69 2.87 -0.41
CA ALA A 168 -26.05 2.70 1.00
C ALA A 168 -26.95 1.47 1.26
N THR A 169 -27.63 0.96 0.24
CA THR A 169 -28.54 -0.20 0.32
C THR A 169 -27.93 -1.50 -0.21
N LYS A 170 -26.69 -1.47 -0.64
CA LYS A 170 -25.92 -2.63 -1.06
C LYS A 170 -25.02 -3.13 0.05
#